data_ab081f703bb4f2e8228932e888a3cd6a
#
_entry.id   ab081f703bb4f2e8228932e888a3cd6a
#
_cell.length_a   1.000
_cell.length_b   1.000
_cell.length_c   1.000
_cell.angle_alpha   90.00
_cell.angle_beta   90.00
_cell.angle_gamma   90.00
#
_symmetry.space_group_name_H-M   'P 1'
#
loop_
_entity.id
_entity.type
_entity.pdbx_description
1 polymer ?
#
loop_
_entity_poly.entity_id
_entity_poly.type
_entity_poly.pdbx_seq_one_letter_code
_entity_poly.pdbx_strand_id
1 'polypeptide(L)'
;MRILVLTAPNSGVGYHRLMLPIYYLEKTYAMFTDSLTDEVLDENFDLVIFNRFIPGTTLETLIEKRDKYGFKIICDIDDYWILDSSHILASVYPTQEIINHIKIADLVTCTNEKLWNEIRPLNSNVAILPNALPYGNDQFTDVREYTDKVKFVYTGSITHEEDIKIIQFPFKKVASDNSLRNKVHFQLCGFDDRGEGSAHIWHRMISNFTCGLKLGDVRRFLPVTEYMNFYNDADCSIVPLKATRFNSMKSNLKLLEAATKKIPVIGSHVEPYLNSPMIQVNYQSDWYREIKKVTEDAIYRQEKGLQLFEWAVTNFSLFKVNEKRKQLYQKW
;
A
#
# COMPACT_ATOMS: atom_id res chain seq x y z
N MET A 1 -10.22 10.51 -24.13
CA MET A 1 -10.84 10.31 -22.81
C MET A 1 -10.27 11.35 -21.87
N ARG A 2 -11.12 12.10 -21.20
CA ARG A 2 -10.77 13.14 -20.22
C ARG A 2 -11.17 12.63 -18.82
N ILE A 3 -10.22 12.58 -17.90
CA ILE A 3 -10.40 12.01 -16.57
C ILE A 3 -10.13 13.07 -15.52
N LEU A 4 -11.07 13.27 -14.60
CA LEU A 4 -10.85 13.99 -13.35
C LEU A 4 -10.51 12.99 -12.25
N VAL A 5 -9.37 13.14 -11.63
CA VAL A 5 -8.90 12.29 -10.52
C VAL A 5 -8.96 13.09 -9.22
N LEU A 6 -9.84 12.69 -8.32
CA LEU A 6 -10.02 13.33 -7.02
C LEU A 6 -9.17 12.60 -5.96
N THR A 7 -8.10 13.25 -5.52
CA THR A 7 -7.20 12.71 -4.50
C THR A 7 -6.36 13.80 -3.83
N ALA A 8 -6.05 13.62 -2.56
CA ALA A 8 -5.12 14.51 -1.86
C ALA A 8 -3.69 14.37 -2.43
N PRO A 9 -2.92 15.47 -2.55
CA PRO A 9 -1.62 15.48 -3.24
C PRO A 9 -0.58 14.47 -2.73
N ASN A 10 -0.55 14.20 -1.42
CA ASN A 10 0.40 13.27 -0.78
C ASN A 10 -0.27 12.02 -0.23
N SER A 11 -1.41 11.63 -0.79
CA SER A 11 -2.07 10.36 -0.45
C SER A 11 -1.31 9.18 -1.04
N GLY A 12 -0.76 8.29 -0.21
CA GLY A 12 -0.12 7.06 -0.69
C GLY A 12 -1.08 6.16 -1.46
N VAL A 13 -2.32 6.05 -0.98
CA VAL A 13 -3.40 5.32 -1.67
C VAL A 13 -3.75 6.00 -2.98
N GLY A 14 -4.00 7.32 -2.95
CA GLY A 14 -4.28 8.12 -4.15
C GLY A 14 -3.17 7.98 -5.19
N TYR A 15 -1.92 8.00 -4.77
CA TYR A 15 -0.78 7.80 -5.67
C TYR A 15 -0.81 6.43 -6.36
N HIS A 16 -0.81 5.36 -5.60
CA HIS A 16 -0.70 4.00 -6.16
C HIS A 16 -1.97 3.53 -6.89
N ARG A 17 -3.14 3.98 -6.46
CA ARG A 17 -4.42 3.54 -7.04
C ARG A 17 -4.91 4.41 -8.18
N LEU A 18 -4.64 5.71 -8.11
CA LEU A 18 -5.21 6.70 -9.03
C LEU A 18 -4.15 7.42 -9.86
N MET A 19 -3.24 8.16 -9.22
CA MET A 19 -2.31 9.05 -9.94
C MET A 19 -1.33 8.26 -10.83
N LEU A 20 -0.58 7.33 -10.24
CA LEU A 20 0.43 6.54 -10.94
C LEU A 20 -0.16 5.74 -12.11
N PRO A 21 -1.27 4.99 -11.97
CA PRO A 21 -1.88 4.30 -13.08
C PRO A 21 -2.36 5.20 -14.21
N ILE A 22 -2.96 6.34 -13.87
CA ILE A 22 -3.48 7.29 -14.87
C ILE A 22 -2.35 8.02 -15.58
N TYR A 23 -1.27 8.37 -14.88
CA TYR A 23 -0.08 8.98 -15.48
C TYR A 23 0.51 8.12 -16.61
N TYR A 24 0.50 6.79 -16.43
CA TYR A 24 0.95 5.82 -17.44
C TYR A 24 -0.17 5.36 -18.40
N LEU A 25 -1.35 6.00 -18.41
CA LEU A 25 -2.44 5.62 -19.29
C LEU A 25 -2.40 6.45 -20.58
N GLU A 26 -1.95 5.84 -21.66
CA GLU A 26 -1.79 6.49 -22.95
C GLU A 26 -3.09 7.10 -23.52
N LYS A 27 -2.96 8.19 -24.25
CA LYS A 27 -4.05 8.90 -24.95
C LYS A 27 -5.17 9.36 -24.01
N THR A 28 -4.78 9.75 -22.80
CA THR A 28 -5.69 10.23 -21.78
C THR A 28 -5.25 11.62 -21.34
N TYR A 29 -6.19 12.56 -21.31
CA TYR A 29 -6.01 13.82 -20.59
C TYR A 29 -6.47 13.60 -19.15
N ALA A 30 -5.67 13.95 -18.17
CA ALA A 30 -6.03 13.79 -16.77
C ALA A 30 -5.74 15.08 -15.98
N MET A 31 -6.70 15.47 -15.15
CA MET A 31 -6.54 16.51 -14.14
C MET A 31 -6.59 15.87 -12.76
N PHE A 32 -5.72 16.31 -11.85
CA PHE A 32 -5.64 15.85 -10.47
C PHE A 32 -5.97 17.01 -9.53
N THR A 33 -6.95 16.80 -8.65
CA THR A 33 -7.37 17.79 -7.65
C THR A 33 -7.93 17.07 -6.41
N ASP A 34 -8.10 17.78 -5.31
CA ASP A 34 -8.73 17.30 -4.08
C ASP A 34 -10.18 17.79 -3.91
N SER A 35 -10.68 18.61 -4.85
CA SER A 35 -12.00 19.23 -4.76
C SER A 35 -12.81 19.11 -6.05
N LEU A 36 -14.12 18.87 -5.90
CA LEU A 36 -15.09 18.74 -6.98
C LEU A 36 -15.90 20.04 -7.11
N THR A 37 -15.32 21.07 -7.74
CA THR A 37 -15.98 22.36 -7.96
C THR A 37 -16.58 22.46 -9.37
N ASP A 38 -17.52 23.39 -9.57
CA ASP A 38 -18.11 23.63 -10.90
C ASP A 38 -17.05 24.15 -11.88
N GLU A 39 -16.13 25.00 -11.42
CA GLU A 39 -15.02 25.54 -12.25
C GLU A 39 -14.15 24.41 -12.80
N VAL A 40 -13.85 23.39 -12.00
CA VAL A 40 -13.12 22.21 -12.45
C VAL A 40 -13.95 21.42 -13.46
N LEU A 41 -15.24 21.22 -13.21
CA LEU A 41 -16.12 20.44 -14.06
C LEU A 41 -16.48 21.10 -15.39
N ASP A 42 -16.40 22.44 -15.48
CA ASP A 42 -16.60 23.19 -16.72
C ASP A 42 -15.57 22.82 -17.81
N GLU A 43 -14.45 22.16 -17.44
CA GLU A 43 -13.50 21.60 -18.41
C GLU A 43 -14.01 20.35 -19.15
N ASN A 44 -15.16 19.82 -18.80
CA ASN A 44 -15.81 18.64 -19.42
C ASN A 44 -14.98 17.36 -19.34
N PHE A 45 -15.27 16.51 -18.36
CA PHE A 45 -14.65 15.21 -18.16
C PHE A 45 -15.61 14.07 -18.55
N ASP A 46 -15.05 13.01 -19.14
CA ASP A 46 -15.78 11.79 -19.40
C ASP A 46 -15.95 10.97 -18.10
N LEU A 47 -14.90 10.93 -17.28
CA LEU A 47 -14.83 10.13 -16.04
C LEU A 47 -14.40 10.98 -14.84
N VAL A 48 -15.02 10.77 -13.70
CA VAL A 48 -14.58 11.25 -12.38
C VAL A 48 -14.21 10.03 -11.54
N ILE A 49 -12.95 9.96 -11.08
CA ILE A 49 -12.39 8.82 -10.37
C ILE A 49 -11.90 9.25 -8.98
N PHE A 50 -12.27 8.51 -7.95
CA PHE A 50 -11.82 8.73 -6.57
C PHE A 50 -11.65 7.41 -5.82
N ASN A 51 -10.95 7.46 -4.69
CA ASN A 51 -10.80 6.31 -3.80
C ASN A 51 -11.77 6.42 -2.62
N ARG A 52 -12.58 5.39 -2.40
CA ARG A 52 -13.55 5.20 -1.32
C ARG A 52 -14.69 6.21 -1.31
N PHE A 53 -14.40 7.49 -1.08
CA PHE A 53 -15.36 8.60 -1.03
C PHE A 53 -14.66 9.93 -1.31
N ILE A 54 -15.42 11.00 -1.51
CA ILE A 54 -14.90 12.34 -1.79
C ILE A 54 -15.10 13.19 -0.52
N PRO A 55 -14.02 13.51 0.24
CA PRO A 55 -14.15 14.34 1.43
C PRO A 55 -14.78 15.70 1.13
N GLY A 56 -15.72 16.13 1.98
CA GLY A 56 -16.39 17.43 1.84
C GLY A 56 -17.45 17.53 0.73
N THR A 57 -17.71 16.43 0.00
CA THR A 57 -18.76 16.39 -1.03
C THR A 57 -19.86 15.41 -0.58
N THR A 58 -21.09 15.88 -0.44
CA THR A 58 -22.20 14.98 -0.12
C THR A 58 -22.58 14.10 -1.32
N LEU A 59 -23.26 12.99 -1.04
CA LEU A 59 -23.71 12.08 -2.09
C LEU A 59 -24.68 12.78 -3.05
N GLU A 60 -25.59 13.59 -2.52
CA GLU A 60 -26.55 14.38 -3.28
C GLU A 60 -25.81 15.35 -4.23
N THR A 61 -24.84 16.10 -3.72
CA THR A 61 -24.02 17.01 -4.53
C THR A 61 -23.28 16.27 -5.64
N LEU A 62 -22.73 15.10 -5.36
CA LEU A 62 -22.04 14.29 -6.38
C LEU A 62 -23.02 13.85 -7.50
N ILE A 63 -24.23 13.41 -7.13
CA ILE A 63 -25.28 13.01 -8.09
C ILE A 63 -25.74 14.21 -8.93
N GLU A 64 -26.04 15.35 -8.29
CA GLU A 64 -26.43 16.58 -8.99
C GLU A 64 -25.37 17.03 -10.01
N LYS A 65 -24.09 17.00 -9.61
CA LYS A 65 -22.98 17.36 -10.52
C LYS A 65 -22.83 16.34 -11.66
N ARG A 66 -22.93 15.04 -11.39
CA ARG A 66 -22.95 14.01 -12.43
C ARG A 66 -24.06 14.27 -13.46
N ASP A 67 -25.26 14.52 -12.99
CA ASP A 67 -26.43 14.72 -13.86
C ASP A 67 -26.34 16.04 -14.66
N LYS A 68 -25.74 17.08 -14.07
CA LYS A 68 -25.50 18.38 -14.72
C LYS A 68 -24.40 18.29 -15.79
N TYR A 69 -23.26 17.62 -15.49
CA TYR A 69 -22.07 17.62 -16.35
C TYR A 69 -21.92 16.35 -17.19
N GLY A 70 -22.69 15.30 -16.93
CA GLY A 70 -22.75 14.10 -17.77
C GLY A 70 -21.60 13.10 -17.62
N PHE A 71 -20.71 13.27 -16.61
CA PHE A 71 -19.58 12.35 -16.40
C PHE A 71 -20.02 11.01 -15.78
N LYS A 72 -19.17 10.00 -15.92
CA LYS A 72 -19.31 8.71 -15.24
C LYS A 72 -18.47 8.64 -13.99
N ILE A 73 -18.99 7.97 -12.96
CA ILE A 73 -18.34 7.82 -11.66
C ILE A 73 -17.62 6.48 -11.57
N ILE A 74 -16.31 6.52 -11.28
CA ILE A 74 -15.52 5.34 -10.93
C ILE A 74 -15.08 5.45 -9.47
N CYS A 75 -15.56 4.55 -8.62
CA CYS A 75 -15.14 4.43 -7.22
C CYS A 75 -14.08 3.35 -7.09
N ASP A 76 -12.89 3.69 -6.62
CA ASP A 76 -11.82 2.71 -6.37
C ASP A 76 -11.80 2.29 -4.90
N ILE A 77 -11.70 0.99 -4.63
CA ILE A 77 -11.68 0.41 -3.29
C ILE A 77 -10.40 -0.42 -3.13
N ASP A 78 -9.50 0.03 -2.27
CA ASP A 78 -8.21 -0.62 -2.00
C ASP A 78 -8.19 -1.45 -0.71
N ASP A 79 -8.94 -1.05 0.31
CA ASP A 79 -9.09 -1.72 1.59
C ASP A 79 -10.57 -1.95 1.95
N TYR A 80 -10.81 -2.90 2.86
CA TYR A 80 -12.14 -3.14 3.38
C TYR A 80 -12.67 -1.95 4.20
N TRP A 81 -13.94 -1.65 4.09
CA TRP A 81 -14.57 -0.48 4.71
C TRP A 81 -15.20 -0.74 6.08
N ILE A 82 -15.11 -1.97 6.59
CA ILE A 82 -15.51 -2.31 7.96
C ILE A 82 -14.24 -2.63 8.73
N LEU A 83 -13.93 -1.79 9.72
CA LEU A 83 -12.76 -1.96 10.56
C LEU A 83 -13.08 -2.82 11.78
N ASP A 84 -12.11 -3.59 12.24
CA ASP A 84 -12.19 -4.30 13.52
C ASP A 84 -12.33 -3.27 14.65
N SER A 85 -13.09 -3.59 15.69
CA SER A 85 -13.34 -2.67 16.81
C SER A 85 -12.07 -2.21 17.54
N SER A 86 -10.99 -2.98 17.45
CA SER A 86 -9.68 -2.64 17.99
C SER A 86 -8.86 -1.70 17.10
N HIS A 87 -9.32 -1.41 15.89
CA HIS A 87 -8.61 -0.53 14.98
C HIS A 87 -8.73 0.93 15.43
N ILE A 88 -7.61 1.66 15.40
CA ILE A 88 -7.51 3.04 15.88
C ILE A 88 -8.55 4.01 15.26
N LEU A 89 -8.98 3.76 14.03
CA LEU A 89 -9.96 4.57 13.31
C LEU A 89 -11.39 4.02 13.36
N ALA A 90 -11.66 2.91 14.08
CA ALA A 90 -12.95 2.22 14.00
C ALA A 90 -14.16 3.11 14.31
N SER A 91 -14.04 4.03 15.28
CA SER A 91 -15.13 4.91 15.71
C SER A 91 -15.42 6.09 14.77
N VAL A 92 -14.49 6.44 13.89
CA VAL A 92 -14.58 7.63 13.01
C VAL A 92 -14.54 7.26 11.53
N TYR A 93 -14.46 5.97 11.19
CA TYR A 93 -14.32 5.54 9.81
C TYR A 93 -15.65 5.69 9.05
N PRO A 94 -15.66 6.31 7.87
CA PRO A 94 -16.90 6.67 7.16
C PRO A 94 -17.51 5.48 6.41
N THR A 95 -17.75 4.38 7.10
CA THR A 95 -18.22 3.10 6.53
C THR A 95 -19.47 3.26 5.66
N GLN A 96 -20.49 3.97 6.16
CA GLN A 96 -21.74 4.13 5.43
C GLN A 96 -21.59 5.01 4.20
N GLU A 97 -20.75 6.03 4.28
CA GLU A 97 -20.43 6.91 3.17
C GLU A 97 -19.73 6.14 2.04
N ILE A 98 -18.75 5.30 2.37
CA ILE A 98 -18.07 4.42 1.41
C ILE A 98 -19.08 3.48 0.72
N ILE A 99 -19.96 2.84 1.49
CA ILE A 99 -21.02 1.96 0.94
C ILE A 99 -21.92 2.71 -0.04
N ASN A 100 -22.31 3.94 0.29
CA ASN A 100 -23.15 4.75 -0.56
C ASN A 100 -22.45 5.12 -1.88
N HIS A 101 -21.16 5.48 -1.84
CA HIS A 101 -20.38 5.76 -3.04
C HIS A 101 -20.18 4.51 -3.92
N ILE A 102 -19.97 3.34 -3.32
CA ILE A 102 -19.95 2.06 -4.05
C ILE A 102 -21.25 1.85 -4.81
N LYS A 103 -22.41 2.09 -4.16
CA LYS A 103 -23.74 1.84 -4.75
C LYS A 103 -24.05 2.73 -5.95
N ILE A 104 -23.62 4.00 -5.94
CA ILE A 104 -23.95 4.97 -7.00
C ILE A 104 -22.94 5.00 -8.15
N ALA A 105 -21.78 4.37 -7.98
CA ALA A 105 -20.72 4.36 -8.99
C ALA A 105 -21.18 3.60 -10.27
N ASP A 106 -20.85 4.14 -11.44
CA ASP A 106 -21.03 3.45 -12.72
C ASP A 106 -20.12 2.24 -12.83
N LEU A 107 -18.90 2.34 -12.26
CA LEU A 107 -17.93 1.25 -12.14
C LEU A 107 -17.25 1.30 -10.77
N VAL A 108 -17.06 0.17 -10.12
CA VAL A 108 -16.20 0.03 -8.96
C VAL A 108 -14.94 -0.74 -9.35
N THR A 109 -13.75 -0.23 -8.99
CA THR A 109 -12.51 -0.98 -9.12
C THR A 109 -11.99 -1.38 -7.75
N CYS A 110 -11.38 -2.57 -7.64
CA CYS A 110 -10.81 -3.06 -6.38
C CYS A 110 -9.51 -3.83 -6.60
N THR A 111 -8.79 -4.10 -5.51
CA THR A 111 -7.43 -4.68 -5.60
C THR A 111 -7.40 -6.20 -5.74
N ASN A 112 -8.41 -6.92 -5.24
CA ASN A 112 -8.38 -8.38 -5.14
C ASN A 112 -9.77 -9.02 -5.12
N GLU A 113 -9.80 -10.35 -5.23
CA GLU A 113 -11.04 -11.11 -5.27
C GLU A 113 -11.88 -11.05 -3.99
N LYS A 114 -11.25 -10.92 -2.82
CA LYS A 114 -11.99 -10.82 -1.55
C LYS A 114 -12.78 -9.53 -1.49
N LEU A 115 -12.17 -8.39 -1.86
CA LEU A 115 -12.88 -7.13 -1.99
C LEU A 115 -13.96 -7.19 -3.08
N TRP A 116 -13.68 -7.82 -4.21
CA TRP A 116 -14.66 -8.01 -5.28
C TRP A 116 -15.90 -8.75 -4.79
N ASN A 117 -15.73 -9.82 -3.99
CA ASN A 117 -16.85 -10.57 -3.40
C ASN A 117 -17.68 -9.73 -2.43
N GLU A 118 -17.06 -8.82 -1.67
CA GLU A 118 -17.76 -7.92 -0.74
C GLU A 118 -18.49 -6.76 -1.48
N ILE A 119 -17.93 -6.30 -2.60
CA ILE A 119 -18.49 -5.19 -3.38
C ILE A 119 -19.63 -5.64 -4.27
N ARG A 120 -19.53 -6.82 -4.89
CA ARG A 120 -20.50 -7.30 -5.87
C ARG A 120 -21.96 -7.28 -5.43
N PRO A 121 -22.32 -7.57 -4.17
CA PRO A 121 -23.70 -7.42 -3.67
C PRO A 121 -24.20 -5.96 -3.61
N LEU A 122 -23.28 -4.99 -3.56
CA LEU A 122 -23.58 -3.55 -3.50
C LEU A 122 -23.61 -2.90 -4.90
N ASN A 123 -22.72 -3.37 -5.79
CA ASN A 123 -22.62 -2.89 -7.17
C ASN A 123 -22.16 -4.03 -8.10
N SER A 124 -23.00 -4.43 -9.05
CA SER A 124 -22.69 -5.51 -10.01
C SER A 124 -21.60 -5.13 -11.01
N ASN A 125 -21.39 -3.83 -11.26
CA ASN A 125 -20.34 -3.32 -12.15
C ASN A 125 -19.02 -3.17 -11.38
N VAL A 126 -18.42 -4.27 -10.99
CA VAL A 126 -17.15 -4.28 -10.25
C VAL A 126 -16.07 -5.03 -11.02
N ALA A 127 -14.85 -4.49 -11.03
CA ALA A 127 -13.69 -5.07 -11.69
C ALA A 127 -12.45 -5.08 -10.79
N ILE A 128 -11.66 -6.16 -10.88
CA ILE A 128 -10.39 -6.27 -10.18
C ILE A 128 -9.30 -5.60 -11.02
N LEU A 129 -8.69 -4.55 -10.46
CA LEU A 129 -7.47 -3.91 -10.91
C LEU A 129 -6.46 -3.96 -9.75
N PRO A 130 -5.58 -4.96 -9.71
CA PRO A 130 -4.61 -5.10 -8.62
C PRO A 130 -3.66 -3.89 -8.57
N ASN A 131 -3.01 -3.66 -7.42
CA ASN A 131 -1.86 -2.77 -7.39
C ASN A 131 -0.79 -3.29 -8.34
N ALA A 132 -0.13 -2.37 -9.04
CA ALA A 132 0.92 -2.69 -9.99
C ALA A 132 1.92 -1.53 -10.08
N LEU A 133 3.16 -1.84 -10.41
CA LEU A 133 4.24 -0.85 -10.45
C LEU A 133 4.89 -0.81 -11.84
N PRO A 134 5.40 0.38 -12.26
CA PRO A 134 6.12 0.56 -13.52
C PRO A 134 7.60 0.20 -13.34
N TYR A 135 7.88 -1.09 -13.10
CA TYR A 135 9.25 -1.58 -12.85
C TYR A 135 10.24 -1.05 -13.89
N GLY A 136 11.35 -0.51 -13.39
CA GLY A 136 12.40 0.10 -14.22
C GLY A 136 12.17 1.58 -14.57
N ASN A 137 11.07 2.19 -14.13
CA ASN A 137 10.74 3.58 -14.43
C ASN A 137 10.60 4.42 -13.15
N ASP A 138 10.88 5.72 -13.25
CA ASP A 138 10.80 6.72 -12.17
C ASP A 138 11.52 6.22 -10.90
N GLN A 139 10.85 6.30 -9.74
CA GLN A 139 11.40 5.80 -8.47
C GLN A 139 11.44 4.26 -8.33
N PHE A 140 10.82 3.52 -9.27
CA PHE A 140 10.68 2.06 -9.20
C PHE A 140 11.81 1.30 -9.91
N THR A 141 13.03 1.76 -9.72
CA THR A 141 14.27 1.18 -10.25
C THR A 141 14.96 0.29 -9.20
N ASP A 142 15.88 -0.55 -9.65
CA ASP A 142 16.67 -1.44 -8.78
C ASP A 142 17.94 -0.78 -8.22
N VAL A 143 18.09 0.53 -8.37
CA VAL A 143 19.21 1.29 -7.80
C VAL A 143 19.19 1.14 -6.27
N ARG A 144 20.33 0.71 -5.71
CA ARG A 144 20.51 0.46 -4.29
C ARG A 144 21.84 0.98 -3.80
N GLU A 145 21.87 1.32 -2.52
CA GLU A 145 23.06 1.63 -1.75
C GLU A 145 23.42 0.43 -0.87
N TYR A 146 24.71 0.16 -0.72
CA TYR A 146 25.18 -0.95 0.11
C TYR A 146 25.75 -0.42 1.42
N THR A 147 25.55 -1.17 2.49
CA THR A 147 26.01 -0.83 3.83
C THR A 147 26.69 -2.02 4.48
N ASP A 148 27.47 -1.78 5.54
CA ASP A 148 28.20 -2.83 6.27
C ASP A 148 27.28 -3.79 7.04
N LYS A 149 26.02 -3.38 7.30
CA LYS A 149 25.03 -4.17 8.02
C LYS A 149 23.89 -4.56 7.10
N VAL A 150 23.29 -5.72 7.37
CA VAL A 150 22.05 -6.14 6.70
C VAL A 150 20.90 -5.31 7.26
N LYS A 151 20.31 -4.50 6.40
CA LYS A 151 19.23 -3.58 6.75
C LYS A 151 17.86 -4.17 6.48
N PHE A 152 17.04 -4.18 7.52
CA PHE A 152 15.65 -4.60 7.47
C PHE A 152 14.76 -3.36 7.54
N VAL A 153 13.97 -3.13 6.50
CA VAL A 153 13.07 -1.98 6.40
C VAL A 153 11.63 -2.39 6.69
N TYR A 154 10.95 -1.60 7.49
CA TYR A 154 9.50 -1.59 7.60
C TYR A 154 8.97 -0.23 7.15
N THR A 155 7.99 -0.23 6.25
CA THR A 155 7.30 0.99 5.80
C THR A 155 5.83 0.93 6.22
N GLY A 156 5.30 1.98 6.81
CA GLY A 156 3.89 1.97 7.22
C GLY A 156 3.50 3.17 8.07
N SER A 157 2.22 3.27 8.36
CA SER A 157 1.61 4.29 9.21
C SER A 157 1.31 3.77 10.62
N ILE A 158 0.84 4.65 11.49
CA ILE A 158 0.42 4.32 12.87
C ILE A 158 -0.71 3.29 12.93
N THR A 159 -1.48 3.12 11.85
CA THR A 159 -2.57 2.14 11.78
C THR A 159 -2.09 0.69 11.87
N HIS A 160 -0.79 0.45 11.75
CA HIS A 160 -0.15 -0.87 11.87
C HIS A 160 0.50 -1.13 13.24
N GLU A 161 0.20 -0.36 14.27
CA GLU A 161 0.77 -0.57 15.61
C GLU A 161 0.56 -2.02 16.10
N GLU A 162 -0.64 -2.54 15.92
CA GLU A 162 -0.97 -3.91 16.34
C GLU A 162 -0.24 -4.99 15.54
N ASP A 163 0.05 -4.72 14.27
CA ASP A 163 0.82 -5.64 13.41
C ASP A 163 2.29 -5.70 13.85
N ILE A 164 2.89 -4.56 14.19
CA ILE A 164 4.29 -4.48 14.67
C ILE A 164 4.51 -5.23 15.99
N LYS A 165 3.49 -5.35 16.84
CA LYS A 165 3.60 -6.12 18.09
C LYS A 165 3.98 -7.59 17.86
N ILE A 166 3.65 -8.16 16.70
CA ILE A 166 3.98 -9.55 16.32
C ILE A 166 5.50 -9.80 16.39
N ILE A 167 6.29 -8.83 15.98
CA ILE A 167 7.75 -8.96 15.84
C ILE A 167 8.53 -8.48 17.08
N GLN A 168 7.86 -7.96 18.10
CA GLN A 168 8.53 -7.43 19.29
C GLN A 168 9.47 -8.43 19.98
N PHE A 169 9.00 -9.66 20.24
CA PHE A 169 9.82 -10.68 20.91
C PHE A 169 10.94 -11.21 20.01
N PRO A 170 10.69 -11.56 18.73
CA PRO A 170 11.75 -11.91 17.79
C PRO A 170 12.86 -10.87 17.73
N PHE A 171 12.54 -9.60 17.69
CA PHE A 171 13.53 -8.52 17.59
C PHE A 171 14.34 -8.34 18.88
N LYS A 172 13.71 -8.51 20.05
CA LYS A 172 14.43 -8.57 21.33
C LYS A 172 15.43 -9.74 21.35
N LYS A 173 15.06 -10.88 20.78
CA LYS A 173 15.96 -12.06 20.68
C LYS A 173 17.13 -11.74 19.75
N VAL A 174 16.91 -11.09 18.59
CA VAL A 174 17.99 -10.64 17.72
C VAL A 174 18.91 -9.65 18.44
N ALA A 175 18.36 -8.71 19.22
CA ALA A 175 19.14 -7.73 19.99
C ALA A 175 20.01 -8.38 21.08
N SER A 176 19.60 -9.54 21.60
CA SER A 176 20.33 -10.29 22.62
C SER A 176 21.36 -11.26 22.02
N ASP A 177 21.28 -11.55 20.72
CA ASP A 177 22.18 -12.46 20.03
C ASP A 177 23.49 -11.74 19.64
N ASN A 178 24.60 -12.11 20.29
CA ASN A 178 25.92 -11.55 20.02
C ASN A 178 26.40 -11.78 18.57
N SER A 179 25.92 -12.81 17.91
CA SER A 179 26.28 -13.12 16.52
C SER A 179 25.54 -12.25 15.50
N LEU A 180 24.40 -11.67 15.86
CA LEU A 180 23.52 -10.90 14.97
C LEU A 180 23.52 -9.40 15.26
N ARG A 181 23.51 -8.99 16.52
CA ARG A 181 23.25 -7.59 16.91
C ARG A 181 24.15 -6.55 16.23
N ASN A 182 25.37 -6.94 15.86
CA ASN A 182 26.32 -6.05 15.18
C ASN A 182 26.23 -6.13 13.65
N LYS A 183 25.48 -7.10 13.10
CA LYS A 183 25.35 -7.33 11.67
C LYS A 183 24.02 -6.82 11.09
N VAL A 184 23.05 -6.50 11.95
CA VAL A 184 21.70 -6.08 11.54
C VAL A 184 21.43 -4.63 11.86
N HIS A 185 20.55 -4.02 11.09
CA HIS A 185 20.00 -2.69 11.32
C HIS A 185 18.53 -2.67 10.92
N PHE A 186 17.65 -2.18 11.81
CA PHE A 186 16.22 -2.08 11.57
C PHE A 186 15.81 -0.63 11.31
N GLN A 187 15.10 -0.39 10.19
CA GLN A 187 14.58 0.93 9.84
C GLN A 187 13.06 0.93 9.87
N LEU A 188 12.48 1.79 10.70
CA LEU A 188 11.06 2.08 10.71
C LEU A 188 10.82 3.36 9.92
N CYS A 189 10.17 3.22 8.76
CA CYS A 189 9.96 4.32 7.81
C CYS A 189 8.51 4.78 7.78
N GLY A 190 8.31 6.08 7.52
CA GLY A 190 6.99 6.69 7.44
C GLY A 190 6.56 7.41 8.73
N PHE A 191 7.52 7.68 9.65
CA PHE A 191 7.24 8.44 10.87
C PHE A 191 6.69 9.83 10.54
N ASP A 192 5.48 10.09 11.03
CA ASP A 192 4.80 11.37 10.86
C ASP A 192 4.29 11.86 12.22
N ASP A 193 4.92 12.90 12.74
CA ASP A 193 4.61 13.54 14.02
C ASP A 193 3.71 14.78 13.89
N ARG A 194 3.25 15.10 12.67
CA ARG A 194 2.39 16.26 12.40
C ARG A 194 0.95 16.08 12.87
N GLY A 195 0.50 14.85 13.05
CA GLY A 195 -0.85 14.55 13.54
C GLY A 195 -0.95 14.67 15.05
N GLU A 196 -1.94 15.43 15.55
CA GLU A 196 -2.24 15.51 16.97
C GLU A 196 -2.53 14.12 17.55
N GLY A 197 -1.94 13.80 18.70
CA GLY A 197 -2.16 12.55 19.41
C GLY A 197 -1.46 11.32 18.83
N SER A 198 -0.73 11.42 17.71
CA SER A 198 -0.03 10.27 17.10
C SER A 198 1.33 9.96 17.75
N ALA A 199 1.96 10.91 18.40
CA ALA A 199 3.33 10.79 18.93
C ALA A 199 3.50 9.58 19.86
N HIS A 200 2.57 9.33 20.79
CA HIS A 200 2.66 8.21 21.72
C HIS A 200 2.53 6.83 21.01
N ILE A 201 1.77 6.76 19.93
CA ILE A 201 1.65 5.54 19.12
C ILE A 201 2.97 5.27 18.41
N TRP A 202 3.55 6.29 17.79
CA TRP A 202 4.85 6.19 17.15
C TRP A 202 5.94 5.76 18.13
N HIS A 203 5.97 6.32 19.35
CA HIS A 203 6.93 5.89 20.38
C HIS A 203 6.81 4.39 20.71
N ARG A 204 5.58 3.85 20.81
CA ARG A 204 5.38 2.41 21.02
C ARG A 204 5.83 1.59 19.83
N MET A 205 5.51 2.01 18.61
CA MET A 205 5.95 1.33 17.38
C MET A 205 7.48 1.31 17.29
N ILE A 206 8.14 2.45 17.53
CA ILE A 206 9.59 2.56 17.54
C ILE A 206 10.20 1.61 18.56
N SER A 207 9.70 1.62 19.80
CA SER A 207 10.18 0.73 20.86
C SER A 207 10.05 -0.74 20.50
N ASN A 208 8.94 -1.11 19.85
CA ASN A 208 8.68 -2.50 19.47
C ASN A 208 9.53 -2.94 18.27
N PHE A 209 9.74 -2.08 17.28
CA PHE A 209 10.44 -2.41 16.05
C PHE A 209 11.96 -2.30 16.17
N THR A 210 12.46 -1.21 16.74
CA THR A 210 13.90 -0.93 16.79
C THR A 210 14.55 -1.35 18.10
N CYS A 211 13.85 -2.07 18.97
CA CYS A 211 14.31 -2.40 20.33
C CYS A 211 14.72 -1.16 21.12
N GLY A 212 13.96 -0.08 21.01
CA GLY A 212 14.25 1.21 21.65
C GLY A 212 15.45 1.92 21.00
N LEU A 213 15.62 1.84 19.68
CA LEU A 213 16.71 2.39 18.88
C LEU A 213 18.09 1.76 19.14
N LYS A 214 18.15 0.63 19.81
CA LYS A 214 19.42 -0.09 20.04
C LYS A 214 19.96 -0.75 18.77
N LEU A 215 19.08 -1.17 17.87
CA LEU A 215 19.43 -1.85 16.62
C LEU A 215 18.96 -1.13 15.36
N GLY A 216 18.52 0.12 15.46
CA GLY A 216 17.99 0.78 14.28
C GLY A 216 17.65 2.24 14.46
N ASP A 217 17.04 2.79 13.44
CA ASP A 217 16.61 4.18 13.36
C ASP A 217 15.17 4.32 12.86
N VAL A 218 14.72 5.57 12.82
CA VAL A 218 13.41 5.98 12.32
C VAL A 218 13.61 6.98 11.20
N ARG A 219 12.95 6.73 10.06
CA ARG A 219 12.93 7.68 8.95
C ARG A 219 11.59 8.39 8.89
N ARG A 220 11.65 9.70 8.76
CA ARG A 220 10.47 10.54 8.61
C ARG A 220 9.75 10.23 7.30
N PHE A 221 8.47 10.57 7.26
CA PHE A 221 7.63 10.60 6.09
C PHE A 221 8.34 11.27 4.88
N LEU A 222 8.17 10.67 3.72
CA LEU A 222 8.62 11.20 2.42
C LEU A 222 7.41 11.48 1.52
N PRO A 223 7.54 12.43 0.58
CA PRO A 223 6.56 12.60 -0.49
C PRO A 223 6.33 11.29 -1.24
N VAL A 224 5.13 11.07 -1.75
CA VAL A 224 4.76 9.82 -2.44
C VAL A 224 5.63 9.54 -3.68
N THR A 225 6.19 10.57 -4.30
CA THR A 225 7.10 10.48 -5.45
C THR A 225 8.55 10.11 -5.06
N GLU A 226 8.87 10.13 -3.77
CA GLU A 226 10.19 9.81 -3.23
C GLU A 226 10.14 8.60 -2.29
N TYR A 227 8.97 7.98 -2.14
CA TYR A 227 8.72 6.92 -1.15
C TYR A 227 9.67 5.73 -1.30
N MET A 228 10.07 5.39 -2.53
CA MET A 228 10.99 4.28 -2.78
C MET A 228 12.42 4.51 -2.24
N ASN A 229 12.77 5.74 -1.84
CA ASN A 229 14.03 6.02 -1.16
C ASN A 229 14.15 5.30 0.20
N PHE A 230 13.02 4.89 0.81
CA PHE A 230 13.05 4.03 2.00
C PHE A 230 13.67 2.66 1.75
N TYR A 231 13.67 2.20 0.52
CA TYR A 231 14.16 0.88 0.13
C TYR A 231 15.56 0.92 -0.49
N ASN A 232 16.16 2.11 -0.76
CA ASN A 232 17.41 2.23 -1.50
C ASN A 232 18.59 1.55 -0.80
N ASP A 233 18.64 1.58 0.54
CA ASP A 233 19.69 0.96 1.34
C ASP A 233 19.21 -0.27 2.13
N ALA A 234 18.03 -0.78 1.82
CA ALA A 234 17.46 -1.95 2.48
C ALA A 234 17.92 -3.26 1.83
N ASP A 235 18.17 -4.28 2.64
CA ASP A 235 18.51 -5.64 2.20
C ASP A 235 17.34 -6.62 2.31
N CYS A 236 16.34 -6.30 3.12
CA CYS A 236 15.14 -7.09 3.31
C CYS A 236 13.99 -6.23 3.81
N SER A 237 12.78 -6.45 3.34
CA SER A 237 11.58 -5.83 3.89
C SER A 237 10.93 -6.73 4.93
N ILE A 238 10.39 -6.15 6.01
CA ILE A 238 9.66 -6.83 7.08
C ILE A 238 8.19 -6.43 6.99
N VAL A 239 7.30 -7.42 6.86
CA VAL A 239 5.87 -7.18 6.69
C VAL A 239 5.05 -8.02 7.68
N PRO A 240 5.04 -7.65 8.98
CA PRO A 240 4.14 -8.28 9.95
C PRO A 240 2.71 -7.85 9.65
N LEU A 241 1.79 -8.80 9.68
CA LEU A 241 0.37 -8.53 9.48
C LEU A 241 -0.45 -9.52 10.31
N LYS A 242 -1.39 -9.02 11.12
CA LYS A 242 -2.33 -9.86 11.88
C LYS A 242 -3.35 -10.52 10.95
N ALA A 243 -3.72 -11.74 11.27
CA ALA A 243 -4.81 -12.45 10.57
C ALA A 243 -6.17 -11.92 11.05
N THR A 244 -6.62 -10.80 10.48
CA THR A 244 -7.97 -10.24 10.69
C THR A 244 -8.73 -10.21 9.37
N ARG A 245 -10.07 -10.07 9.44
CA ARG A 245 -10.88 -9.92 8.23
C ARG A 245 -10.45 -8.70 7.42
N PHE A 246 -10.24 -7.56 8.09
CA PHE A 246 -9.76 -6.33 7.46
C PHE A 246 -8.42 -6.56 6.75
N ASN A 247 -7.42 -7.11 7.44
CA ASN A 247 -6.10 -7.34 6.87
C ASN A 247 -6.10 -8.37 5.73
N SER A 248 -7.02 -9.34 5.76
CA SER A 248 -7.13 -10.35 4.69
C SER A 248 -7.60 -9.77 3.35
N MET A 249 -8.14 -8.55 3.33
CA MET A 249 -8.60 -7.85 2.14
C MET A 249 -7.62 -6.77 1.65
N LYS A 250 -6.48 -6.58 2.37
CA LYS A 250 -5.42 -5.66 1.93
C LYS A 250 -4.78 -6.11 0.62
N SER A 251 -4.04 -5.20 0.01
CA SER A 251 -3.24 -5.50 -1.17
C SER A 251 -1.82 -5.98 -0.80
N ASN A 252 -1.13 -6.52 -1.78
CA ASN A 252 0.26 -6.97 -1.68
C ASN A 252 1.30 -5.88 -2.00
N LEU A 253 0.92 -4.62 -1.96
CA LEU A 253 1.75 -3.49 -2.42
C LEU A 253 3.17 -3.49 -1.81
N LYS A 254 3.32 -3.77 -0.51
CA LYS A 254 4.64 -3.82 0.15
C LYS A 254 5.59 -4.86 -0.45
N LEU A 255 5.05 -5.96 -0.99
CA LEU A 255 5.84 -6.96 -1.70
C LEU A 255 6.30 -6.41 -3.06
N LEU A 256 5.42 -5.69 -3.73
CA LEU A 256 5.72 -5.09 -5.05
C LEU A 256 6.79 -4.00 -4.92
N GLU A 257 6.72 -3.18 -3.88
CA GLU A 257 7.72 -2.16 -3.56
C GLU A 257 9.09 -2.79 -3.30
N ALA A 258 9.18 -3.78 -2.41
CA ALA A 258 10.42 -4.52 -2.15
C ALA A 258 10.98 -5.20 -3.41
N ALA A 259 10.10 -5.74 -4.25
CA ALA A 259 10.47 -6.36 -5.51
C ALA A 259 11.20 -5.40 -6.45
N THR A 260 10.87 -4.10 -6.48
CA THR A 260 11.57 -3.13 -7.34
C THR A 260 13.07 -3.08 -7.05
N LYS A 261 13.46 -3.32 -5.80
CA LYS A 261 14.87 -3.32 -5.34
C LYS A 261 15.48 -4.72 -5.34
N LYS A 262 14.78 -5.72 -5.82
CA LYS A 262 15.20 -7.14 -5.81
C LYS A 262 15.63 -7.61 -4.42
N ILE A 263 14.92 -7.14 -3.38
CA ILE A 263 15.13 -7.57 -1.99
C ILE A 263 14.03 -8.51 -1.54
N PRO A 264 14.34 -9.51 -0.69
CA PRO A 264 13.34 -10.40 -0.15
C PRO A 264 12.42 -9.68 0.84
N VAL A 265 11.26 -10.30 1.07
CA VAL A 265 10.32 -9.91 2.12
C VAL A 265 10.20 -11.06 3.11
N ILE A 266 10.34 -10.78 4.40
CA ILE A 266 9.90 -11.66 5.48
C ILE A 266 8.54 -11.16 5.95
N GLY A 267 7.50 -11.99 5.89
CA GLY A 267 6.15 -11.57 6.22
C GLY A 267 5.30 -12.64 6.86
N SER A 268 4.23 -12.22 7.53
CA SER A 268 3.25 -13.12 8.13
C SER A 268 2.59 -14.00 7.07
N HIS A 269 2.37 -15.29 7.40
CA HIS A 269 1.64 -16.22 6.54
C HIS A 269 0.13 -15.95 6.60
N VAL A 270 -0.29 -14.87 5.99
CA VAL A 270 -1.69 -14.40 5.93
C VAL A 270 -2.00 -13.82 4.56
N GLU A 271 -3.28 -13.79 4.18
CA GLU A 271 -3.70 -12.96 3.07
C GLU A 271 -3.32 -11.48 3.34
N PRO A 272 -2.90 -10.73 2.34
CA PRO A 272 -2.90 -11.00 0.88
C PRO A 272 -1.59 -11.63 0.35
N TYR A 273 -0.76 -12.22 1.18
CA TYR A 273 0.62 -12.60 0.83
C TYR A 273 0.81 -14.07 0.49
N LEU A 274 -0.22 -14.93 0.70
CA LEU A 274 -0.08 -16.39 0.62
C LEU A 274 0.45 -16.92 -0.70
N ASN A 275 0.05 -16.32 -1.82
CA ASN A 275 0.41 -16.77 -3.17
C ASN A 275 1.65 -16.06 -3.74
N SER A 276 2.53 -15.57 -2.84
CA SER A 276 3.77 -14.89 -3.23
C SER A 276 5.01 -15.69 -2.83
N PRO A 277 6.17 -15.49 -3.49
CA PRO A 277 7.44 -16.15 -3.14
C PRO A 277 8.18 -15.49 -1.97
N MET A 278 7.50 -14.64 -1.16
CA MET A 278 8.10 -14.08 0.04
C MET A 278 8.48 -15.18 1.05
N ILE A 279 9.36 -14.86 1.98
CA ILE A 279 9.71 -15.72 3.09
C ILE A 279 8.58 -15.67 4.12
N GLN A 280 7.76 -16.73 4.16
CA GLN A 280 6.55 -16.78 4.96
C GLN A 280 6.84 -17.22 6.39
N VAL A 281 6.27 -16.52 7.37
CA VAL A 281 6.40 -16.80 8.81
C VAL A 281 5.05 -17.22 9.37
N ASN A 282 5.00 -18.47 9.86
CA ASN A 282 3.79 -19.06 10.46
C ASN A 282 3.73 -18.84 11.97
N TYR A 283 4.88 -18.90 12.64
CA TYR A 283 4.99 -18.81 14.09
C TYR A 283 5.93 -17.67 14.50
N GLN A 284 5.73 -17.14 15.69
CA GLN A 284 6.55 -16.05 16.20
C GLN A 284 8.05 -16.38 16.26
N SER A 285 8.40 -17.65 16.53
CA SER A 285 9.80 -18.12 16.52
C SER A 285 10.47 -18.08 15.16
N ASP A 286 9.68 -18.19 14.10
CA ASP A 286 10.20 -18.23 12.72
C ASP A 286 10.81 -16.89 12.30
N TRP A 287 10.27 -15.77 12.78
CA TRP A 287 10.82 -14.45 12.52
C TRP A 287 12.32 -14.37 12.86
N TYR A 288 12.70 -14.82 14.05
CA TYR A 288 14.10 -14.82 14.44
C TYR A 288 14.96 -15.71 13.54
N ARG A 289 14.47 -16.92 13.21
CA ARG A 289 15.16 -17.88 12.33
C ARG A 289 15.39 -17.29 10.94
N GLU A 290 14.37 -16.69 10.35
CA GLU A 290 14.46 -16.14 9.00
C GLU A 290 15.30 -14.84 8.97
N ILE A 291 15.20 -13.96 9.97
CA ILE A 291 16.09 -12.81 10.11
C ILE A 291 17.55 -13.26 10.19
N LYS A 292 17.84 -14.29 11.00
CA LYS A 292 19.18 -14.87 11.12
C LYS A 292 19.66 -15.40 9.78
N LYS A 293 18.84 -16.21 9.10
CA LYS A 293 19.18 -16.80 7.80
C LYS A 293 19.44 -15.73 6.73
N VAL A 294 18.57 -14.75 6.60
CA VAL A 294 18.72 -13.61 5.65
C VAL A 294 19.98 -12.79 5.97
N THR A 295 20.34 -12.67 7.25
CA THR A 295 21.56 -11.95 7.67
C THR A 295 22.83 -12.72 7.33
N GLU A 296 22.87 -14.01 7.57
CA GLU A 296 24.08 -14.83 7.48
C GLU A 296 24.30 -15.43 6.08
N ASP A 297 23.24 -15.59 5.29
CA ASP A 297 23.29 -16.21 3.95
C ASP A 297 22.93 -15.17 2.85
N ALA A 298 23.97 -14.56 2.29
CA ALA A 298 23.83 -13.56 1.24
C ALA A 298 23.27 -14.15 -0.07
N ILE A 299 23.60 -15.43 -0.38
CA ILE A 299 23.11 -16.11 -1.58
C ILE A 299 21.60 -16.34 -1.45
N TYR A 300 21.17 -16.90 -0.34
CA TYR A 300 19.73 -17.08 -0.05
C TYR A 300 18.96 -15.77 -0.12
N ARG A 301 19.51 -14.70 0.46
CA ARG A 301 18.89 -13.35 0.42
C ARG A 301 18.71 -12.86 -1.01
N GLN A 302 19.74 -13.01 -1.83
CA GLN A 302 19.71 -12.58 -3.24
C GLN A 302 18.71 -13.41 -4.06
N GLU A 303 18.75 -14.74 -3.94
CA GLU A 303 17.82 -15.63 -4.64
C GLU A 303 16.37 -15.32 -4.31
N LYS A 304 16.04 -15.11 -3.01
CA LYS A 304 14.68 -14.75 -2.59
C LYS A 304 14.22 -13.39 -3.12
N GLY A 305 15.13 -12.42 -3.21
CA GLY A 305 14.84 -11.12 -3.80
C GLY A 305 14.55 -11.22 -5.30
N LEU A 306 15.35 -11.99 -6.05
CA LEU A 306 15.15 -12.23 -7.48
C LEU A 306 13.84 -12.99 -7.76
N GLN A 307 13.51 -14.03 -6.99
CA GLN A 307 12.24 -14.75 -7.09
C GLN A 307 11.06 -13.81 -6.90
N LEU A 308 11.13 -12.90 -5.93
CA LEU A 308 10.08 -11.92 -5.68
C LEU A 308 9.94 -10.93 -6.84
N PHE A 309 11.06 -10.45 -7.39
CA PHE A 309 11.06 -9.55 -8.54
C PHE A 309 10.43 -10.19 -9.78
N GLU A 310 10.84 -11.40 -10.14
CA GLU A 310 10.30 -12.13 -11.30
C GLU A 310 8.79 -12.35 -11.17
N TRP A 311 8.34 -12.76 -10.00
CA TRP A 311 6.91 -12.92 -9.70
C TRP A 311 6.15 -11.59 -9.83
N ALA A 312 6.70 -10.50 -9.29
CA ALA A 312 6.07 -9.19 -9.30
C ALA A 312 5.97 -8.60 -10.72
N VAL A 313 7.04 -8.65 -11.50
CA VAL A 313 7.05 -8.18 -12.91
C VAL A 313 6.09 -8.99 -13.77
N THR A 314 6.04 -10.31 -13.55
CA THR A 314 5.16 -11.20 -14.33
C THR A 314 3.69 -10.91 -14.07
N ASN A 315 3.30 -10.70 -12.81
CA ASN A 315 1.90 -10.66 -12.42
C ASN A 315 1.36 -9.22 -12.17
N PHE A 316 2.24 -8.27 -11.84
CA PHE A 316 1.88 -6.94 -11.35
C PHE A 316 2.61 -5.80 -12.07
N SER A 317 2.93 -5.97 -13.34
CA SER A 317 3.41 -4.87 -14.20
C SER A 317 2.29 -3.87 -14.44
N LEU A 318 2.54 -2.58 -14.18
CA LEU A 318 1.57 -1.52 -14.39
C LEU A 318 1.10 -1.44 -15.85
N PHE A 319 2.00 -1.65 -16.80
CA PHE A 319 1.65 -1.62 -18.22
C PHE A 319 0.61 -2.67 -18.57
N LYS A 320 0.75 -3.92 -18.07
CA LYS A 320 -0.24 -4.98 -18.26
C LYS A 320 -1.58 -4.68 -17.59
N VAL A 321 -1.55 -4.13 -16.39
CA VAL A 321 -2.79 -3.76 -15.66
C VAL A 321 -3.47 -2.59 -16.33
N ASN A 322 -2.71 -1.66 -16.90
CA ASN A 322 -3.25 -0.51 -17.63
C ASN A 322 -3.94 -0.88 -18.94
N GLU A 323 -3.52 -1.94 -19.64
CA GLU A 323 -4.27 -2.46 -20.79
C GLU A 323 -5.70 -2.85 -20.37
N LYS A 324 -5.84 -3.56 -19.26
CA LYS A 324 -7.16 -3.91 -18.72
C LYS A 324 -7.93 -2.67 -18.26
N ARG A 325 -7.25 -1.72 -17.57
CA ARG A 325 -7.86 -0.46 -17.14
C ARG A 325 -8.41 0.34 -18.31
N LYS A 326 -7.63 0.49 -19.38
CA LYS A 326 -8.03 1.17 -20.62
C LYS A 326 -9.30 0.58 -21.22
N GLN A 327 -9.34 -0.76 -21.35
CA GLN A 327 -10.53 -1.46 -21.88
C GLN A 327 -11.77 -1.26 -20.99
N LEU A 328 -11.59 -1.22 -19.67
CA LEU A 328 -12.69 -0.96 -18.73
C LEU A 328 -13.21 0.46 -18.85
N TYR A 329 -12.33 1.46 -18.88
CA TYR A 329 -12.68 2.87 -18.91
C TYR A 329 -13.28 3.32 -20.24
N GLN A 330 -12.89 2.70 -21.34
CA GLN A 330 -13.44 2.97 -22.67
C GLN A 330 -14.88 2.46 -22.88
N LYS A 331 -15.42 1.67 -21.97
CA LYS A 331 -16.81 1.20 -22.04
C LYS A 331 -17.82 2.24 -21.54
N TRP A 332 -17.33 3.25 -20.86
CA TRP A 332 -18.11 4.33 -20.26
C TRP A 332 -17.84 5.68 -20.93
#